data_285a012a4628fdea229194524791694b
#
_entry.id   285a012a4628fdea229194524791694b
#
_cell.length_a   1.000
_cell.length_b   1.000
_cell.length_c   1.000
_cell.angle_alpha   90.00
_cell.angle_beta   90.00
_cell.angle_gamma   90.00
#
_symmetry.space_group_name_H-M   'P 1'
#
loop_
_entity.id
_entity.type
_entity.pdbx_description
1 polymer ?
#
loop_
_entity_poly.entity_id
_entity_poly.type
_entity_poly.pdbx_seq_one_letter_code
_entity_poly.pdbx_strand_id
1 'polypeptide(L)' 'MPRALRFEQFGAPAQALQWVDVPRIDPGLGQVRLRLSHRAITPSDLLTVSGQYGRLPSLPAVPGFEAVG' A
#
# COMPACT_ATOMS: atom_id res chain seq x y z
N MET A 1 -5.47 3.50 -15.99
CA MET A 1 -4.85 4.00 -14.75
C MET A 1 -4.33 2.84 -13.92
N PRO A 2 -3.18 2.98 -13.26
CA PRO A 2 -2.73 1.92 -12.37
C PRO A 2 -3.71 1.69 -11.23
N ARG A 3 -3.67 0.48 -10.67
CA ARG A 3 -4.55 0.09 -9.57
C ARG A 3 -3.74 -0.33 -8.36
N ALA A 4 -4.33 -0.18 -7.19
CA ALA A 4 -3.71 -0.57 -5.93
C ALA A 4 -4.76 -1.04 -4.94
N LEU A 5 -4.34 -1.85 -3.98
CA LEU A 5 -5.11 -2.11 -2.78
C LEU A 5 -4.87 -0.96 -1.81
N ARG A 6 -5.93 -0.26 -1.43
CA ARG A 6 -5.85 0.92 -0.56
C ARG A 6 -6.84 0.75 0.58
N PHE A 7 -6.53 1.32 1.73
CA PHE A 7 -7.46 1.33 2.85
C PHE A 7 -7.60 2.75 3.41
N GLU A 8 -8.83 3.10 3.78
CA GLU A 8 -9.17 4.41 4.32
C GLU A 8 -9.48 4.36 5.80
N GLN A 9 -9.60 3.18 6.37
CA GLN A 9 -9.80 2.95 7.80
C GLN A 9 -9.04 1.69 8.18
N PHE A 10 -8.57 1.64 9.43
CA PHE A 10 -7.98 0.42 9.98
C PHE A 10 -9.09 -0.59 10.27
N GLY A 11 -8.80 -1.86 10.05
CA GLY A 11 -9.77 -2.92 10.29
C GLY A 11 -9.29 -4.24 9.72
N ALA A 12 -10.19 -5.23 9.70
CA ALA A 12 -9.88 -6.53 9.12
C ALA A 12 -9.45 -6.35 7.66
N PRO A 13 -8.28 -6.89 7.24
CA PRO A 13 -7.77 -6.64 5.89
C PRO A 13 -8.75 -6.99 4.77
N ALA A 14 -9.50 -8.07 4.91
CA ALA A 14 -10.47 -8.49 3.88
C ALA A 14 -11.59 -7.47 3.70
N GLN A 15 -11.88 -6.67 4.71
CA GLN A 15 -12.95 -5.66 4.67
C GLN A 15 -12.39 -4.25 4.42
N ALA A 16 -11.22 -3.95 4.95
CA ALA A 16 -10.64 -2.62 4.89
C ALA A 16 -9.97 -2.32 3.54
N LEU A 17 -9.35 -3.33 2.91
CA LEU A 17 -8.65 -3.15 1.65
C LEU A 17 -9.63 -3.05 0.48
N GLN A 18 -9.39 -2.08 -0.40
CA GLN A 18 -10.19 -1.85 -1.60
C GLN A 18 -9.28 -1.81 -2.82
N TRP A 19 -9.72 -2.45 -3.90
CA TRP A 19 -9.03 -2.42 -5.19
C TRP A 19 -9.48 -1.16 -5.93
N VAL A 20 -8.59 -0.18 -6.04
CA VAL A 20 -8.94 1.14 -6.56
C VAL A 20 -7.96 1.59 -7.64
N ASP A 21 -8.44 2.47 -8.52
CA ASP A 21 -7.58 3.18 -9.45
C ASP A 21 -6.82 4.27 -8.70
N VAL A 22 -5.54 4.39 -9.00
CA VAL A 22 -4.68 5.43 -8.42
C VAL A 22 -4.02 6.23 -9.53
N PRO A 23 -3.70 7.52 -9.30
CA PRO A 23 -3.03 8.30 -10.32
C PRO A 23 -1.61 7.81 -10.55
N ARG A 24 -1.15 7.94 -11.80
CA ARG A 24 0.27 7.75 -12.11
C ARG A 24 0.97 9.06 -11.78
N ILE A 25 1.88 9.02 -10.83
CA ILE A 25 2.60 10.19 -10.36
C ILE A 25 3.98 10.20 -10.99
N ASP A 26 4.37 11.32 -11.59
CA ASP A 26 5.71 11.46 -12.14
C ASP A 26 6.72 11.56 -11.02
N PRO A 27 7.92 10.96 -11.18
CA PRO A 27 8.94 11.07 -10.16
C PRO A 27 9.42 12.50 -10.00
N GLY A 28 9.58 12.91 -8.74
CA GLY A 28 10.15 14.21 -8.42
C GLY A 28 11.68 14.18 -8.42
N LEU A 29 12.28 15.29 -8.04
CA LEU A 29 13.74 15.39 -7.95
C LEU A 29 14.28 14.36 -6.96
N GLY A 30 15.27 13.59 -7.40
CA GLY A 30 15.87 12.53 -6.57
C GLY A 30 15.03 11.26 -6.44
N GLN A 31 13.94 11.16 -7.21
CA GLN A 31 13.05 10.01 -7.18
C GLN A 31 13.08 9.27 -8.52
N VAL A 32 12.71 7.99 -8.49
CA VAL A 32 12.56 7.19 -9.70
C VAL A 32 11.21 6.46 -9.65
N ARG A 33 10.68 6.13 -10.84
CA ARG A 33 9.48 5.30 -10.95
C ARG A 33 9.91 3.86 -11.25
N LEU A 34 9.40 2.93 -10.45
CA LEU A 34 9.64 1.51 -10.66
C LEU A 34 8.35 0.84 -11.14
N ARG A 35 8.48 -0.03 -12.14
CA ARG A 35 7.38 -0.93 -12.51
C ARG A 35 7.54 -2.19 -11.67
N LEU A 36 6.65 -2.37 -10.70
CA LEU A 36 6.71 -3.52 -9.80
C LEU A 36 6.08 -4.74 -10.46
N SER A 37 6.78 -5.87 -10.43
CA SER A 37 6.28 -7.13 -10.98
C SER A 37 5.72 -8.03 -9.88
N HIS A 38 6.28 -7.97 -8.70
CA HIS A 38 5.88 -8.81 -7.57
C HIS A 38 5.94 -8.02 -6.28
N ARG A 39 5.00 -8.31 -5.37
CA ARG A 39 5.00 -7.74 -4.03
C ARG A 39 4.70 -8.85 -3.03
N ALA A 40 5.46 -8.88 -1.96
CA ALA A 40 5.24 -9.82 -0.87
C ALA A 40 4.10 -9.32 0.02
N ILE A 41 3.31 -10.26 0.55
CA ILE A 41 2.35 -9.98 1.60
C ILE A 41 2.94 -10.57 2.88
N THR A 42 3.20 -9.72 3.86
CA THR A 42 3.86 -10.12 5.11
C THR A 42 2.89 -9.95 6.28
N PRO A 43 3.16 -10.62 7.43
CA PRO A 43 2.35 -10.36 8.64
C PRO A 43 2.33 -8.89 9.05
N SER A 44 3.43 -8.16 8.82
CA SER A 44 3.48 -6.72 9.11
C SER A 44 2.49 -5.93 8.27
N ASP A 45 2.26 -6.32 7.01
CA ASP A 45 1.26 -5.68 6.16
C ASP A 45 -0.14 -5.83 6.75
N LEU A 46 -0.48 -7.04 7.18
CA LEU A 46 -1.78 -7.31 7.77
C LEU A 46 -1.97 -6.57 9.09
N LEU A 47 -0.94 -6.48 9.93
CA LEU A 47 -0.98 -5.73 11.16
C LEU A 47 -1.15 -4.24 10.91
N THR A 48 -0.52 -3.71 9.87
CA THR A 48 -0.67 -2.30 9.49
C THR A 48 -2.11 -1.99 9.11
N VAL A 49 -2.73 -2.82 8.28
CA VAL A 49 -4.13 -2.60 7.85
C VAL A 49 -5.08 -2.70 9.03
N SER A 50 -4.83 -3.63 9.94
CA SER A 50 -5.69 -3.80 11.13
C SER A 50 -5.47 -2.72 12.20
N GLY A 51 -4.46 -1.89 12.06
CA GLY A 51 -4.16 -0.83 13.02
C GLY A 51 -3.37 -1.30 14.23
N GLN A 52 -2.75 -2.48 14.16
CA GLN A 52 -2.03 -3.09 15.28
C GLN A 52 -0.51 -2.99 15.18
N TYR A 53 -0.01 -2.48 14.06
CA TYR A 53 1.44 -2.30 13.90
C TYR A 53 1.90 -1.07 14.69
N GLY A 54 3.13 -1.12 15.21
CA GLY A 54 3.65 -0.06 16.08
C GLY A 54 3.77 1.32 15.42
N ARG A 55 3.95 1.39 14.11
CA ARG A 55 3.97 2.64 13.36
C ARG A 55 2.88 2.57 12.29
N LEU A 56 1.89 3.45 12.40
CA LEU A 56 0.75 3.47 11.50
C LEU A 56 0.89 4.59 10.46
N PRO A 57 0.49 4.34 9.21
CA PRO A 57 0.51 5.36 8.16
C PRO A 57 -0.64 6.34 8.31
N SER A 58 -0.52 7.48 7.62
CA SER A 58 -1.64 8.39 7.40
C SER A 58 -2.59 7.78 6.38
N LEU A 59 -3.89 7.89 6.62
CA LEU A 59 -4.92 7.35 5.74
C LEU A 59 -5.40 8.39 4.73
N PRO A 60 -5.80 8.01 3.52
CA PRO A 60 -5.78 6.65 2.97
C PRO A 60 -4.36 6.18 2.67
N ALA A 61 -4.14 4.87 2.73
CA ALA A 61 -2.82 4.29 2.57
C ALA A 61 -2.83 3.04 1.70
N VAL A 62 -1.71 2.76 1.07
CA VAL A 62 -1.46 1.52 0.32
C VAL A 62 -0.45 0.71 1.13
N PRO A 63 -0.81 -0.49 1.61
CA PRO A 63 0.10 -1.29 2.42
C PRO A 63 1.19 -1.92 1.57
N GLY A 64 2.28 -2.30 2.21
CA GLY A 64 3.36 -3.05 1.60
C GLY A 64 4.72 -2.49 1.97
N PHE A 65 5.65 -3.38 2.33
CA PHE A 65 7.01 -3.01 2.71
C PHE A 65 8.05 -3.52 1.71
N GLU A 66 7.70 -4.49 0.86
CA GLU A 66 8.64 -5.12 -0.05
C GLU A 66 8.05 -5.26 -1.45
N ALA A 67 8.91 -5.10 -2.46
CA ALA A 67 8.52 -5.27 -3.84
C ALA A 67 9.74 -5.55 -4.71
N VAL A 68 9.49 -6.16 -5.88
CA VAL A 68 10.50 -6.41 -6.90
C VAL A 68 10.03 -5.80 -8.21
N GLY A 69 10.92 -5.09 -8.86
CA GLY A 69 10.62 -4.44 -10.13
C GLY A 69 11.75 -4.56 -11.14
#